data_5c2999bd2dc7259184fed09b099be702
#
_entry.id   5c2999bd2dc7259184fed09b099be702
#
_cell.length_a   1.000
_cell.length_b   1.000
_cell.length_c   1.000
_cell.angle_alpha   90.00
_cell.angle_beta   90.00
_cell.angle_gamma   90.00
#
_symmetry.space_group_name_H-M   'P 1'
#
loop_
_entity.id
_entity.type
_entity.pdbx_description
1 polymer ?
#
loop_
_entity_poly.entity_id
_entity_poly.type
_entity_poly.pdbx_seq_one_letter_code
_entity_poly.pdbx_strand_id
1 'polypeptide(L)'
;MHLRLRVAFITLVSALWLGGAAGALGFDLIPGHSPETPGPAAAPASSGSSGYAGSEACIGCHGDQADHLANTPHGRAGFGKLSSLGCETCHGPGNAHAETPDDPALYPRLENLSAAKASAVCQGCHSGGKQFFWHNGRHEARGLSCISCHSVHSPKSEHAQLKQESVTEQCFSCHKDVRADTWKTSHHPIREGKISCVDCHNPHGTQTPKMIEAASVNEQCYSCHTEKRGPFLWEHPPVRENCLNCHSPHGSNHLKLQKTSVPFLCQQCHANTRHPGTLYDATTLGDGARASNRIFNRACLDCHASIHGSNHPSSPYLGH
;
A
#
# COMPACT_ATOMS: atom_id res chain seq x y z
N MET A 1 -55.20 -49.13 -4.11
CA MET A 1 -55.91 -49.57 -5.34
C MET A 1 -55.46 -48.64 -6.46
N HIS A 2 -54.78 -49.23 -7.45
CA HIS A 2 -54.45 -48.69 -8.78
C HIS A 2 -53.52 -47.44 -8.89
N LEU A 3 -52.60 -47.34 -9.81
CA LEU A 3 -51.93 -48.29 -10.76
C LEU A 3 -50.75 -47.43 -11.36
N ARG A 4 -49.69 -48.11 -11.66
CA ARG A 4 -48.47 -47.61 -12.34
C ARG A 4 -48.79 -47.04 -13.72
N LEU A 5 -47.97 -46.07 -14.18
CA LEU A 5 -47.48 -46.16 -15.57
C LEU A 5 -46.07 -45.49 -15.70
N ARG A 6 -45.10 -46.28 -16.12
CA ARG A 6 -43.81 -45.87 -16.67
C ARG A 6 -44.03 -45.65 -18.18
N VAL A 7 -43.43 -44.58 -18.72
CA VAL A 7 -43.09 -44.56 -20.16
C VAL A 7 -41.68 -44.00 -20.31
N ALA A 8 -40.80 -44.85 -20.78
CA ALA A 8 -39.51 -44.52 -21.32
C ALA A 8 -39.68 -44.06 -22.76
N PHE A 9 -38.99 -43.00 -23.16
CA PHE A 9 -38.75 -42.73 -24.59
C PHE A 9 -37.24 -42.52 -24.79
N ILE A 10 -36.68 -43.53 -25.43
CA ILE A 10 -35.38 -43.49 -26.11
C ILE A 10 -35.67 -43.03 -27.54
N THR A 11 -35.02 -42.01 -28.05
CA THR A 11 -34.84 -41.84 -29.49
C THR A 11 -33.46 -41.23 -29.79
N LEU A 12 -32.72 -42.00 -30.54
CA LEU A 12 -31.58 -41.65 -31.37
C LEU A 12 -31.92 -40.53 -32.34
N VAL A 13 -30.99 -39.57 -32.59
CA VAL A 13 -30.88 -38.94 -33.90
C VAL A 13 -29.42 -38.56 -34.16
N SER A 14 -28.80 -39.29 -34.97
CA SER A 14 -28.05 -39.05 -36.21
C SER A 14 -27.24 -37.78 -36.33
N ALA A 15 -25.93 -37.98 -36.54
CA ALA A 15 -24.96 -37.05 -37.04
C ALA A 15 -25.35 -36.51 -38.44
N LEU A 16 -25.28 -35.21 -38.63
CA LEU A 16 -25.12 -34.60 -39.94
C LEU A 16 -23.85 -33.70 -39.92
N TRP A 17 -22.83 -34.17 -40.58
CA TRP A 17 -21.69 -33.39 -41.03
C TRP A 17 -22.13 -32.51 -42.18
N LEU A 18 -21.98 -31.20 -42.06
CA LEU A 18 -21.91 -30.29 -43.19
C LEU A 18 -20.71 -29.36 -42.97
N GLY A 19 -19.74 -29.48 -43.85
CA GLY A 19 -18.55 -28.68 -43.92
C GLY A 19 -18.89 -27.21 -44.22
N GLY A 20 -18.32 -26.34 -43.43
CA GLY A 20 -18.33 -24.90 -43.65
C GLY A 20 -16.90 -24.39 -43.54
N ALA A 21 -16.45 -23.71 -44.59
CA ALA A 21 -15.10 -23.20 -44.80
C ALA A 21 -14.61 -22.37 -43.61
N ALA A 22 -13.45 -22.71 -43.09
CA ALA A 22 -12.69 -21.91 -42.15
C ALA A 22 -12.14 -20.66 -42.85
N GLY A 23 -12.79 -19.53 -42.66
CA GLY A 23 -12.19 -18.22 -42.89
C GLY A 23 -11.15 -17.97 -41.80
N ALA A 24 -9.88 -18.14 -42.13
CA ALA A 24 -8.78 -17.73 -41.28
C ALA A 24 -8.77 -16.19 -41.18
N LEU A 25 -9.34 -15.66 -40.10
CA LEU A 25 -9.01 -14.29 -39.68
C LEU A 25 -7.59 -14.35 -39.13
N GLY A 26 -6.65 -13.84 -39.93
CA GLY A 26 -5.29 -13.62 -39.50
C GLY A 26 -5.30 -12.64 -38.31
N PHE A 27 -5.05 -13.15 -37.12
CA PHE A 27 -4.55 -12.34 -36.04
C PHE A 27 -3.07 -12.06 -36.36
N ASP A 28 -2.78 -10.84 -36.80
CA ASP A 28 -1.44 -10.33 -36.79
C ASP A 28 -0.93 -10.37 -35.34
N LEU A 29 -0.10 -11.36 -35.06
CA LEU A 29 0.70 -11.42 -33.85
C LEU A 29 1.62 -10.20 -33.87
N ILE A 30 1.30 -9.22 -33.01
CA ILE A 30 2.24 -8.18 -32.60
C ILE A 30 3.52 -8.91 -32.21
N PRO A 31 4.69 -8.58 -32.79
CA PRO A 31 5.92 -9.24 -32.41
C PRO A 31 6.14 -9.07 -30.93
N GLY A 32 6.21 -10.21 -30.25
CA GLY A 32 6.27 -10.28 -28.80
C GLY A 32 7.45 -9.47 -28.28
N HIS A 33 7.15 -8.45 -27.48
CA HIS A 33 8.05 -8.01 -26.44
C HIS A 33 8.13 -9.18 -25.44
N SER A 34 9.11 -10.05 -25.64
CA SER A 34 9.58 -10.91 -24.57
C SER A 34 10.03 -9.96 -23.45
N PRO A 35 9.52 -10.07 -22.23
CA PRO A 35 10.16 -9.38 -21.12
C PRO A 35 11.58 -9.93 -21.03
N GLU A 36 12.56 -9.09 -21.32
CA GLU A 36 13.93 -9.40 -20.97
C GLU A 36 13.94 -9.63 -19.47
N THR A 37 14.01 -10.89 -19.07
CA THR A 37 14.38 -11.24 -17.70
C THR A 37 15.70 -10.54 -17.44
N PRO A 38 15.81 -9.70 -16.38
CA PRO A 38 17.12 -9.19 -15.98
C PRO A 38 17.99 -10.42 -15.72
N GLY A 39 18.96 -10.62 -16.60
CA GLY A 39 19.96 -11.65 -16.38
C GLY A 39 20.59 -11.45 -15.01
N PRO A 40 21.06 -12.52 -14.34
CA PRO A 40 21.77 -12.38 -13.09
C PRO A 40 22.88 -11.36 -13.31
N ALA A 41 22.94 -10.36 -12.41
CA ALA A 41 23.98 -9.35 -12.41
C ALA A 41 25.32 -10.04 -12.63
N ALA A 42 26.01 -9.67 -13.69
CA ALA A 42 27.28 -10.31 -14.07
C ALA A 42 28.19 -10.31 -12.84
N ALA A 43 28.64 -11.50 -12.45
CA ALA A 43 29.68 -11.63 -11.46
C ALA A 43 30.89 -10.78 -11.89
N PRO A 44 31.55 -10.04 -10.99
CA PRO A 44 32.67 -9.19 -11.35
C PRO A 44 33.75 -10.03 -12.01
N ALA A 45 34.08 -9.64 -13.25
CA ALA A 45 35.16 -10.24 -13.97
C ALA A 45 36.48 -10.07 -13.20
N SER A 46 37.24 -11.11 -13.12
CA SER A 46 38.57 -11.17 -12.53
C SER A 46 39.51 -10.04 -12.98
N SER A 47 40.21 -9.45 -11.99
CA SER A 47 41.43 -8.63 -12.05
C SER A 47 42.10 -8.45 -13.45
N GLY A 48 41.60 -7.48 -14.20
CA GLY A 48 42.29 -6.82 -15.28
C GLY A 48 41.87 -5.37 -15.22
N SER A 49 42.76 -4.42 -15.20
CA SER A 49 42.72 -2.96 -15.08
C SER A 49 41.42 -2.24 -15.52
N SER A 50 40.30 -2.56 -14.97
CA SER A 50 38.99 -2.11 -15.44
C SER A 50 38.42 -0.97 -14.59
N GLY A 51 39.19 0.10 -14.38
CA GLY A 51 38.67 1.34 -13.80
C GLY A 51 38.35 1.33 -12.31
N TYR A 52 38.60 0.24 -11.59
CA TYR A 52 38.41 0.14 -10.13
C TYR A 52 39.67 0.51 -9.36
N ALA A 53 39.58 1.40 -8.38
CA ALA A 53 40.72 1.88 -7.58
C ALA A 53 40.93 1.08 -6.29
N GLY A 54 39.86 0.43 -5.77
CA GLY A 54 39.83 -0.22 -4.48
C GLY A 54 39.53 0.73 -3.31
N SER A 55 38.96 0.17 -2.24
CA SER A 55 38.51 0.95 -1.08
C SER A 55 39.63 1.74 -0.40
N GLU A 56 40.85 1.23 -0.36
CA GLU A 56 42.00 1.92 0.26
C GLU A 56 42.29 3.27 -0.40
N ALA A 57 42.18 3.35 -1.74
CA ALA A 57 42.35 4.61 -2.46
C ALA A 57 41.25 5.61 -2.09
N CYS A 58 40.02 5.15 -1.90
CA CYS A 58 38.89 5.98 -1.49
C CYS A 58 39.07 6.54 -0.06
N ILE A 59 39.43 5.65 0.88
CA ILE A 59 39.59 5.97 2.32
C ILE A 59 40.68 7.01 2.54
N GLY A 60 41.72 7.04 1.70
CA GLY A 60 42.80 8.02 1.77
C GLY A 60 42.32 9.48 1.77
N CYS A 61 41.19 9.76 1.08
CA CYS A 61 40.59 11.09 1.04
C CYS A 61 39.20 11.13 1.73
N HIS A 62 38.47 10.03 1.80
CA HIS A 62 37.10 9.91 2.30
C HIS A 62 37.01 9.10 3.61
N GLY A 63 37.97 9.27 4.52
CA GLY A 63 38.02 8.54 5.81
C GLY A 63 36.73 8.72 6.64
N ASP A 64 36.20 9.95 6.71
CA ASP A 64 34.95 10.24 7.44
C ASP A 64 33.77 9.41 6.90
N GLN A 65 33.69 9.18 5.60
CA GLN A 65 32.63 8.38 5.01
C GLN A 65 32.78 6.89 5.35
N ALA A 66 34.00 6.40 5.47
CA ALA A 66 34.27 5.04 5.92
C ALA A 66 33.88 4.88 7.38
N ASP A 67 34.21 5.82 8.24
CA ASP A 67 33.85 5.83 9.67
C ASP A 67 32.31 5.88 9.87
N HIS A 68 31.62 6.74 9.12
CA HIS A 68 30.16 6.79 9.15
C HIS A 68 29.54 5.45 8.70
N LEU A 69 30.03 4.90 7.60
CA LEU A 69 29.55 3.61 7.07
C LEU A 69 29.76 2.47 8.07
N ALA A 70 30.92 2.43 8.75
CA ALA A 70 31.28 1.36 9.69
C ALA A 70 30.23 1.17 10.80
N ASN A 71 29.55 2.23 11.19
CA ASN A 71 28.50 2.21 12.21
C ASN A 71 27.12 1.81 11.70
N THR A 72 26.95 1.64 10.38
CA THR A 72 25.67 1.27 9.74
C THR A 72 25.53 -0.25 9.61
N PRO A 73 24.31 -0.77 9.33
CA PRO A 73 24.13 -2.19 9.00
C PRO A 73 25.03 -2.66 7.85
N HIS A 74 25.26 -1.85 6.84
CA HIS A 74 26.13 -2.19 5.71
C HIS A 74 27.60 -2.32 6.15
N GLY A 75 28.10 -1.39 6.94
CA GLY A 75 29.46 -1.47 7.48
C GLY A 75 29.65 -2.62 8.46
N ARG A 76 28.72 -2.83 9.39
CA ARG A 76 28.74 -3.93 10.36
C ARG A 76 28.65 -5.32 9.72
N ALA A 77 27.92 -5.44 8.61
CA ALA A 77 27.88 -6.69 7.86
C ALA A 77 29.24 -7.08 7.25
N GLY A 78 30.16 -6.14 7.22
CA GLY A 78 31.50 -6.31 6.67
C GLY A 78 31.51 -6.17 5.16
N PHE A 79 31.96 -5.04 4.66
CA PHE A 79 32.01 -4.74 3.23
C PHE A 79 32.74 -5.83 2.42
N GLY A 80 33.82 -6.38 2.95
CA GLY A 80 34.54 -7.46 2.32
C GLY A 80 33.78 -8.79 2.23
N LYS A 81 32.71 -8.97 3.01
CA LYS A 81 31.84 -10.16 2.94
C LYS A 81 30.68 -9.97 1.96
N LEU A 82 30.24 -8.72 1.74
CA LEU A 82 29.14 -8.40 0.84
C LEU A 82 29.61 -8.26 -0.60
N SER A 83 30.82 -7.73 -0.82
CA SER A 83 31.40 -7.56 -2.14
C SER A 83 32.91 -7.35 -2.05
N SER A 84 33.64 -7.92 -2.99
CA SER A 84 35.09 -7.68 -3.14
C SER A 84 35.43 -6.25 -3.58
N LEU A 85 34.43 -5.49 -4.06
CA LEU A 85 34.63 -4.14 -4.60
C LEU A 85 34.50 -3.03 -3.54
N GLY A 86 34.08 -3.35 -2.31
CA GLY A 86 33.98 -2.36 -1.24
C GLY A 86 33.11 -1.15 -1.58
N CYS A 87 33.66 0.07 -1.51
CA CYS A 87 32.99 1.32 -1.83
C CYS A 87 32.40 1.34 -3.24
N GLU A 88 33.13 0.79 -4.17
CA GLU A 88 32.79 0.75 -5.59
C GLU A 88 31.64 -0.21 -5.92
N THR A 89 31.20 -1.03 -4.96
CA THR A 89 29.97 -1.83 -5.09
C THR A 89 28.75 -0.94 -5.31
N CYS A 90 28.73 0.21 -4.66
CA CYS A 90 27.61 1.17 -4.75
C CYS A 90 27.96 2.33 -5.68
N HIS A 91 29.20 2.79 -5.64
CA HIS A 91 29.62 3.98 -6.39
C HIS A 91 30.10 3.70 -7.80
N GLY A 92 30.38 2.43 -8.13
CA GLY A 92 30.96 2.06 -9.40
C GLY A 92 32.46 2.35 -9.49
N PRO A 93 33.08 2.19 -10.69
CA PRO A 93 34.49 2.35 -10.87
C PRO A 93 34.98 3.77 -10.53
N GLY A 94 35.94 3.88 -9.63
CA GLY A 94 36.43 5.16 -9.09
C GLY A 94 37.83 5.56 -9.50
N ASN A 95 38.53 4.76 -10.33
CA ASN A 95 39.93 5.03 -10.63
C ASN A 95 40.15 6.40 -11.30
N ALA A 96 39.30 6.75 -12.27
CA ALA A 96 39.42 8.05 -12.97
C ALA A 96 39.25 9.23 -12.00
N HIS A 97 38.31 9.12 -11.04
CA HIS A 97 38.15 10.12 -9.98
C HIS A 97 39.36 10.15 -9.05
N ALA A 98 39.91 9.01 -8.66
CA ALA A 98 41.08 8.94 -7.79
C ALA A 98 42.34 9.57 -8.43
N GLU A 99 42.50 9.41 -9.75
CA GLU A 99 43.56 10.03 -10.51
C GLU A 99 43.37 11.55 -10.76
N THR A 100 42.12 11.99 -10.86
CA THR A 100 41.77 13.39 -11.14
C THR A 100 40.66 13.86 -10.15
N PRO A 101 40.95 14.00 -8.86
CA PRO A 101 39.95 14.22 -7.82
C PRO A 101 39.21 15.57 -7.92
N ASP A 102 39.76 16.55 -8.62
CA ASP A 102 39.17 17.89 -8.77
C ASP A 102 38.16 17.98 -9.94
N ASP A 103 38.02 16.93 -10.76
CA ASP A 103 37.05 16.92 -11.88
C ASP A 103 35.66 16.46 -11.41
N PRO A 104 34.68 17.37 -11.29
CA PRO A 104 33.34 17.00 -10.83
C PRO A 104 32.58 16.10 -11.80
N ALA A 105 32.99 16.01 -13.07
CA ALA A 105 32.39 15.10 -14.04
C ALA A 105 32.67 13.64 -13.73
N LEU A 106 33.72 13.37 -12.96
CA LEU A 106 34.18 12.03 -12.60
C LEU A 106 33.67 11.59 -11.21
N TYR A 107 32.86 12.41 -10.52
CA TYR A 107 32.35 12.08 -9.19
C TYR A 107 31.30 10.95 -9.27
N PRO A 108 31.56 9.79 -8.67
CA PRO A 108 30.64 8.64 -8.69
C PRO A 108 29.49 8.83 -7.67
N ARG A 109 28.67 9.86 -7.85
CA ARG A 109 27.58 10.21 -6.96
C ARG A 109 26.28 9.58 -7.45
N LEU A 110 25.58 8.85 -6.57
CA LEU A 110 24.28 8.25 -6.88
C LEU A 110 23.22 9.31 -7.19
N GLU A 111 23.34 10.51 -6.61
CA GLU A 111 22.44 11.65 -6.86
C GLU A 111 22.52 12.16 -8.30
N ASN A 112 23.63 11.92 -9.00
CA ASN A 112 23.81 12.30 -10.39
C ASN A 112 23.17 11.28 -11.36
N LEU A 113 22.77 10.12 -10.86
CA LEU A 113 22.10 9.11 -11.65
C LEU A 113 20.62 9.40 -11.77
N SER A 114 19.98 8.88 -12.85
CA SER A 114 18.52 8.82 -12.87
C SER A 114 17.99 7.98 -11.71
N ALA A 115 16.77 8.26 -11.23
CA ALA A 115 16.18 7.55 -10.10
C ALA A 115 16.19 6.02 -10.29
N ALA A 116 15.92 5.56 -11.52
CA ALA A 116 15.98 4.14 -11.87
C ALA A 116 17.38 3.55 -11.72
N LYS A 117 18.41 4.26 -12.23
CA LYS A 117 19.81 3.81 -12.11
C LYS A 117 20.28 3.81 -10.64
N ALA A 118 19.94 4.85 -9.89
CA ALA A 118 20.29 4.91 -8.47
C ALA A 118 19.59 3.79 -7.66
N SER A 119 18.35 3.46 -7.97
CA SER A 119 17.64 2.32 -7.37
C SER A 119 18.25 0.98 -7.76
N ALA A 120 18.66 0.80 -9.02
CA ALA A 120 19.22 -0.45 -9.52
C ALA A 120 20.48 -0.87 -8.73
N VAL A 121 21.29 0.09 -8.28
CA VAL A 121 22.46 -0.19 -7.42
C VAL A 121 22.05 -0.95 -6.15
N CYS A 122 21.01 -0.49 -5.48
CA CYS A 122 20.51 -1.12 -4.26
C CYS A 122 19.82 -2.46 -4.55
N GLN A 123 19.07 -2.52 -5.64
CA GLN A 123 18.30 -3.70 -6.06
C GLN A 123 19.18 -4.88 -6.47
N GLY A 124 20.46 -4.67 -6.74
CA GLY A 124 21.43 -5.76 -6.92
C GLY A 124 21.46 -6.73 -5.73
N CYS A 125 21.11 -6.24 -4.52
CA CYS A 125 21.03 -7.05 -3.31
C CYS A 125 19.62 -7.00 -2.67
N HIS A 126 18.89 -5.89 -2.79
CA HIS A 126 17.60 -5.64 -2.16
C HIS A 126 16.43 -5.78 -3.15
N SER A 127 16.27 -6.95 -3.78
CA SER A 127 15.21 -7.22 -4.76
C SER A 127 14.05 -8.06 -4.20
N GLY A 128 14.17 -8.58 -2.98
CA GLY A 128 13.18 -9.46 -2.36
C GLY A 128 12.43 -8.83 -1.18
N GLY A 129 11.58 -9.61 -0.55
CA GLY A 129 10.84 -9.19 0.64
C GLY A 129 9.93 -7.98 0.39
N LYS A 130 10.01 -6.99 1.27
CA LYS A 130 9.19 -5.77 1.17
C LYS A 130 9.52 -4.90 -0.05
N GLN A 131 10.70 -5.04 -0.66
CA GLN A 131 11.15 -4.30 -1.83
C GLN A 131 10.72 -4.92 -3.17
N PHE A 132 10.15 -6.12 -3.14
CA PHE A 132 9.80 -6.89 -4.34
C PHE A 132 8.94 -6.09 -5.34
N PHE A 133 8.02 -5.26 -4.85
CA PHE A 133 7.13 -4.45 -5.69
C PHE A 133 7.64 -3.02 -5.94
N TRP A 134 8.93 -2.74 -5.68
CA TRP A 134 9.47 -1.41 -5.94
C TRP A 134 9.36 -1.06 -7.42
N HIS A 135 9.78 -2.00 -8.29
CA HIS A 135 9.70 -1.80 -9.73
C HIS A 135 8.24 -1.67 -10.17
N ASN A 136 7.94 -0.60 -10.90
CA ASN A 136 6.59 -0.16 -11.25
C ASN A 136 5.72 0.27 -10.04
N GLY A 137 6.31 0.38 -8.86
CA GLY A 137 5.65 0.92 -7.67
C GLY A 137 5.33 2.41 -7.82
N ARG A 138 4.41 2.90 -6.99
CA ARG A 138 3.93 4.29 -7.09
C ARG A 138 5.02 5.33 -6.84
N HIS A 139 5.96 5.06 -5.94
CA HIS A 139 7.07 5.97 -5.64
C HIS A 139 8.09 5.98 -6.79
N GLU A 140 8.46 4.80 -7.31
CA GLU A 140 9.33 4.72 -8.49
C GLU A 140 8.71 5.44 -9.69
N ALA A 141 7.42 5.21 -9.97
CA ALA A 141 6.70 5.85 -11.06
C ALA A 141 6.62 7.40 -10.93
N ARG A 142 6.90 7.94 -9.74
CA ARG A 142 7.03 9.39 -9.49
C ARG A 142 8.47 9.87 -9.48
N GLY A 143 9.42 9.06 -9.95
CA GLY A 143 10.82 9.42 -10.05
C GLY A 143 11.58 9.40 -8.73
N LEU A 144 11.04 8.73 -7.69
CA LEU A 144 11.78 8.53 -6.44
C LEU A 144 12.73 7.34 -6.58
N SER A 145 13.81 7.39 -5.83
CA SER A 145 14.78 6.30 -5.71
C SER A 145 14.97 5.90 -4.25
N CYS A 146 15.69 4.81 -4.02
CA CYS A 146 16.00 4.36 -2.67
C CYS A 146 16.65 5.46 -1.84
N ILE A 147 17.56 6.22 -2.43
CA ILE A 147 18.25 7.33 -1.78
C ILE A 147 17.37 8.57 -1.54
N SER A 148 16.15 8.60 -2.05
CA SER A 148 15.20 9.68 -1.70
C SER A 148 14.76 9.60 -0.24
N CYS A 149 14.72 8.40 0.32
CA CYS A 149 14.28 8.13 1.70
C CYS A 149 15.42 7.63 2.60
N HIS A 150 16.35 6.86 2.05
CA HIS A 150 17.43 6.20 2.79
C HIS A 150 18.75 6.94 2.67
N SER A 151 19.57 6.86 3.72
CA SER A 151 20.97 7.29 3.75
C SER A 151 21.82 6.16 4.32
N VAL A 152 22.75 5.65 3.52
CA VAL A 152 23.64 4.55 3.92
C VAL A 152 24.76 5.06 4.82
N HIS A 153 25.28 6.25 4.55
CA HIS A 153 26.40 6.84 5.30
C HIS A 153 25.96 7.56 6.58
N SER A 154 24.85 8.32 6.49
CA SER A 154 24.43 9.19 7.58
C SER A 154 22.92 9.07 7.85
N PRO A 155 22.44 7.89 8.23
CA PRO A 155 21.05 7.73 8.62
C PRO A 155 20.76 8.48 9.91
N LYS A 156 19.58 9.11 10.00
CA LYS A 156 19.10 9.74 11.22
C LYS A 156 18.26 8.83 12.09
N SER A 157 17.65 7.79 11.49
CA SER A 157 16.84 6.82 12.22
C SER A 157 17.65 5.61 12.64
N GLU A 158 17.33 5.03 13.79
CA GLU A 158 17.90 3.75 14.26
C GLU A 158 17.54 2.58 13.33
N HIS A 159 16.36 2.64 12.73
CA HIS A 159 15.82 1.57 11.89
C HIS A 159 15.70 2.04 10.44
N ALA A 160 15.91 1.08 9.51
CA ALA A 160 15.76 1.27 8.07
C ALA A 160 16.63 2.37 7.44
N GLN A 161 17.61 2.92 8.14
CA GLN A 161 18.56 3.92 7.63
C GLN A 161 17.87 5.10 6.90
N LEU A 162 16.86 5.71 7.52
CA LEU A 162 16.12 6.83 6.92
C LEU A 162 16.89 8.15 7.04
N LYS A 163 16.61 9.07 6.13
CA LYS A 163 17.11 10.46 6.16
C LYS A 163 16.44 11.31 7.24
N GLN A 164 15.30 10.90 7.76
CA GLN A 164 14.60 11.54 8.86
C GLN A 164 14.69 10.67 10.12
N GLU A 165 14.39 11.27 11.27
CA GLU A 165 14.51 10.62 12.58
C GLU A 165 13.54 9.46 12.79
N SER A 166 12.41 9.48 12.09
CA SER A 166 11.38 8.43 12.16
C SER A 166 10.74 8.15 10.80
N VAL A 167 10.06 7.01 10.70
CA VAL A 167 9.22 6.65 9.55
C VAL A 167 8.17 7.74 9.30
N THR A 168 7.52 8.21 10.35
CA THR A 168 6.46 9.22 10.27
C THR A 168 6.99 10.54 9.70
N GLU A 169 8.12 11.03 10.21
CA GLU A 169 8.74 12.26 9.68
C GLU A 169 9.25 12.07 8.24
N GLN A 170 9.75 10.88 7.90
CA GLN A 170 10.15 10.58 6.53
C GLN A 170 8.95 10.70 5.57
N CYS A 171 7.81 10.13 5.91
CA CYS A 171 6.61 10.23 5.08
C CYS A 171 6.06 11.67 5.04
N PHE A 172 6.02 12.35 6.17
CA PHE A 172 5.51 13.72 6.29
C PHE A 172 6.38 14.75 5.58
N SER A 173 7.61 14.43 5.22
CA SER A 173 8.44 15.34 4.42
C SER A 173 7.77 15.68 3.07
N CYS A 174 6.98 14.74 2.51
CA CYS A 174 6.25 14.90 1.25
C CYS A 174 4.72 14.89 1.43
N HIS A 175 4.17 14.01 2.30
CA HIS A 175 2.73 13.82 2.51
C HIS A 175 2.17 14.83 3.52
N LYS A 176 2.13 16.12 3.13
CA LYS A 176 1.71 17.23 4.00
C LYS A 176 0.22 17.21 4.35
N ASP A 177 -0.61 16.78 3.42
CA ASP A 177 -2.05 16.60 3.59
C ASP A 177 -2.36 15.53 4.64
N VAL A 178 -1.71 14.37 4.54
CA VAL A 178 -1.84 13.30 5.54
C VAL A 178 -1.33 13.77 6.90
N ARG A 179 -0.21 14.50 6.94
CA ARG A 179 0.28 15.12 8.18
C ARG A 179 -0.80 16.00 8.82
N ALA A 180 -1.45 16.87 8.03
CA ALA A 180 -2.54 17.73 8.53
C ALA A 180 -3.73 16.90 9.05
N ASP A 181 -4.08 15.80 8.37
CA ASP A 181 -5.15 14.92 8.80
C ASP A 181 -4.88 14.30 10.17
N THR A 182 -3.65 13.91 10.47
CA THR A 182 -3.31 13.33 11.78
C THR A 182 -3.42 14.32 12.94
N TRP A 183 -3.59 15.61 12.67
CA TRP A 183 -3.83 16.66 13.69
C TRP A 183 -5.31 16.89 14.00
N LYS A 184 -6.22 16.26 13.24
CA LYS A 184 -7.65 16.36 13.50
C LYS A 184 -8.03 15.71 14.83
N THR A 185 -9.20 16.08 15.35
CA THR A 185 -9.67 15.67 16.68
C THR A 185 -9.70 14.16 16.88
N SER A 186 -10.14 13.42 15.86
CA SER A 186 -10.18 11.96 15.85
C SER A 186 -9.15 11.46 14.85
N HIS A 187 -8.16 10.71 15.30
CA HIS A 187 -7.07 10.16 14.47
C HIS A 187 -6.56 8.85 15.08
N HIS A 188 -5.90 8.05 14.26
CA HIS A 188 -5.11 6.95 14.80
C HIS A 188 -3.86 7.51 15.53
N PRO A 189 -3.35 6.83 16.56
CA PRO A 189 -2.28 7.34 17.42
C PRO A 189 -0.90 7.32 16.74
N ILE A 190 -0.81 7.93 15.56
CA ILE A 190 0.42 8.06 14.76
C ILE A 190 1.37 9.06 15.41
N ARG A 191 0.83 10.22 15.84
CA ARG A 191 1.62 11.26 16.50
C ARG A 191 2.14 10.81 17.87
N GLU A 192 1.39 9.95 18.52
CA GLU A 192 1.72 9.37 19.81
C GLU A 192 2.72 8.21 19.69
N GLY A 193 3.17 7.89 18.45
CA GLY A 193 4.16 6.87 18.18
C GLY A 193 3.70 5.43 18.46
N LYS A 194 2.38 5.19 18.62
CA LYS A 194 1.84 3.85 18.89
C LYS A 194 1.66 3.03 17.62
N ILE A 195 1.45 3.70 16.51
CA ILE A 195 1.43 3.11 15.17
C ILE A 195 2.16 4.04 14.20
N SER A 196 2.62 3.48 13.09
CA SER A 196 3.34 4.19 12.05
C SER A 196 2.69 4.00 10.68
N CYS A 197 3.14 4.74 9.69
CA CYS A 197 2.64 4.63 8.33
C CYS A 197 2.83 3.22 7.76
N VAL A 198 3.92 2.55 8.12
CA VAL A 198 4.28 1.21 7.61
C VAL A 198 3.57 0.05 8.30
N ASP A 199 2.71 0.33 9.28
CA ASP A 199 1.83 -0.68 9.86
C ASP A 199 0.63 -0.97 8.93
N CYS A 200 0.37 -0.05 7.98
CA CYS A 200 -0.69 -0.19 7.00
C CYS A 200 -0.18 -0.16 5.56
N HIS A 201 0.91 0.55 5.28
CA HIS A 201 1.43 0.80 3.95
C HIS A 201 2.83 0.22 3.77
N ASN A 202 3.08 -0.40 2.60
CA ASN A 202 4.44 -0.68 2.18
C ASN A 202 4.91 0.38 1.18
N PRO A 203 5.83 1.30 1.58
CA PRO A 203 6.30 2.37 0.70
C PRO A 203 7.08 1.88 -0.51
N HIS A 204 7.54 0.63 -0.49
CA HIS A 204 8.24 0.01 -1.62
C HIS A 204 7.29 -0.56 -2.68
N GLY A 205 5.97 -0.59 -2.41
CA GLY A 205 4.96 -1.06 -3.33
C GLY A 205 4.22 -2.30 -2.83
N THR A 206 3.02 -2.47 -3.35
CA THR A 206 2.15 -3.65 -3.16
C THR A 206 1.30 -3.84 -4.40
N GLN A 207 0.62 -4.97 -4.50
CA GLN A 207 -0.39 -5.21 -5.54
C GLN A 207 -1.70 -4.43 -5.30
N THR A 208 -1.89 -3.89 -4.09
CA THR A 208 -3.14 -3.26 -3.68
C THR A 208 -3.13 -1.75 -3.92
N PRO A 209 -4.30 -1.13 -4.12
CA PRO A 209 -4.40 0.33 -4.22
C PRO A 209 -3.87 1.03 -2.96
N LYS A 210 -3.20 2.19 -3.17
CA LYS A 210 -2.64 3.00 -2.07
C LYS A 210 -1.53 2.30 -1.28
N MET A 211 -0.95 1.24 -1.82
CA MET A 211 0.14 0.48 -1.19
C MET A 211 -0.24 -0.10 0.20
N ILE A 212 -1.49 -0.53 0.37
CA ILE A 212 -1.93 -1.25 1.56
C ILE A 212 -1.25 -2.63 1.60
N GLU A 213 -0.74 -3.05 2.76
CA GLU A 213 -0.05 -4.34 2.90
C GLU A 213 -0.98 -5.54 2.81
N ALA A 214 -2.18 -5.44 3.37
CA ALA A 214 -3.17 -6.52 3.30
C ALA A 214 -3.86 -6.59 1.93
N ALA A 215 -4.53 -7.72 1.66
CA ALA A 215 -5.22 -7.95 0.39
C ALA A 215 -6.37 -6.97 0.10
N SER A 216 -6.93 -6.35 1.14
CA SER A 216 -7.96 -5.32 1.03
C SER A 216 -7.86 -4.32 2.19
N VAL A 217 -8.57 -3.20 2.06
CA VAL A 217 -8.71 -2.22 3.14
C VAL A 217 -9.33 -2.86 4.38
N ASN A 218 -10.36 -3.68 4.22
CA ASN A 218 -11.02 -4.33 5.34
C ASN A 218 -10.09 -5.31 6.06
N GLU A 219 -9.33 -6.12 5.33
CA GLU A 219 -8.33 -7.01 5.94
C GLU A 219 -7.24 -6.23 6.67
N GLN A 220 -6.83 -5.07 6.16
CA GLN A 220 -5.90 -4.20 6.86
C GLN A 220 -6.49 -3.67 8.17
N CYS A 221 -7.74 -3.27 8.17
CA CYS A 221 -8.41 -2.82 9.40
C CYS A 221 -8.59 -3.96 10.40
N TYR A 222 -8.97 -5.14 9.92
CA TYR A 222 -9.20 -6.32 10.76
C TYR A 222 -7.94 -6.88 11.41
N SER A 223 -6.76 -6.52 10.96
CA SER A 223 -5.51 -6.93 11.62
C SER A 223 -5.43 -6.43 13.07
N CYS A 224 -6.11 -5.31 13.38
CA CYS A 224 -6.20 -4.73 14.71
C CYS A 224 -7.65 -4.69 15.24
N HIS A 225 -8.63 -4.47 14.37
CA HIS A 225 -10.07 -4.37 14.70
C HIS A 225 -10.80 -5.69 14.43
N THR A 226 -10.30 -6.77 15.01
CA THR A 226 -10.81 -8.14 14.77
C THR A 226 -12.28 -8.30 15.14
N GLU A 227 -12.76 -7.55 16.12
CA GLU A 227 -14.16 -7.56 16.59
C GLU A 227 -15.15 -7.01 15.54
N LYS A 228 -14.66 -6.35 14.50
CA LYS A 228 -15.50 -5.85 13.39
C LYS A 228 -15.57 -6.79 12.20
N ARG A 229 -14.83 -7.92 12.23
CA ARG A 229 -14.71 -8.84 11.10
C ARG A 229 -15.96 -9.68 10.86
N GLY A 230 -16.65 -10.07 11.90
CA GLY A 230 -17.72 -11.06 11.83
C GLY A 230 -17.20 -12.51 11.79
N PRO A 231 -17.95 -13.47 11.25
CA PRO A 231 -19.24 -13.27 10.57
C PRO A 231 -20.37 -12.83 11.52
N PHE A 232 -21.29 -12.04 10.99
CA PHE A 232 -22.48 -11.61 11.72
C PHE A 232 -23.74 -12.23 11.10
N LEU A 233 -24.73 -12.52 11.94
CA LEU A 233 -26.04 -12.98 11.47
C LEU A 233 -26.72 -11.92 10.58
N TRP A 234 -26.58 -10.67 10.98
CA TRP A 234 -27.09 -9.50 10.26
C TRP A 234 -25.93 -8.61 9.92
N GLU A 235 -25.54 -8.58 8.65
CA GLU A 235 -24.45 -7.76 8.15
C GLU A 235 -24.97 -6.45 7.56
N HIS A 236 -24.16 -5.41 7.67
CA HIS A 236 -24.40 -4.15 6.97
C HIS A 236 -23.53 -4.11 5.70
N PRO A 237 -24.12 -4.18 4.50
CA PRO A 237 -23.35 -4.32 3.25
C PRO A 237 -22.21 -3.32 3.08
N PRO A 238 -22.37 -2.00 3.33
CA PRO A 238 -21.27 -1.03 3.18
C PRO A 238 -20.07 -1.32 4.09
N VAL A 239 -20.29 -1.91 5.27
CA VAL A 239 -19.22 -2.30 6.19
C VAL A 239 -18.43 -3.47 5.62
N ARG A 240 -19.13 -4.45 5.07
CA ARG A 240 -18.49 -5.60 4.42
C ARG A 240 -17.72 -5.21 3.16
N GLU A 241 -18.20 -4.22 2.43
CA GLU A 241 -17.57 -3.76 1.20
C GLU A 241 -16.27 -2.99 1.48
N ASN A 242 -16.34 -1.93 2.30
CA ASN A 242 -15.19 -1.09 2.58
C ASN A 242 -15.38 -0.21 3.82
N CYS A 243 -14.51 -0.34 4.80
CA CYS A 243 -14.50 0.50 6.00
C CYS A 243 -14.40 2.00 5.66
N LEU A 244 -13.73 2.33 4.55
CA LEU A 244 -13.60 3.71 4.08
C LEU A 244 -14.89 4.29 3.51
N ASN A 245 -15.98 3.55 3.40
CA ASN A 245 -17.29 4.14 3.10
C ASN A 245 -17.69 5.14 4.18
N CYS A 246 -17.37 4.85 5.42
CA CYS A 246 -17.74 5.65 6.59
C CYS A 246 -16.56 6.33 7.30
N HIS A 247 -15.36 5.75 7.25
CA HIS A 247 -14.22 6.19 8.02
C HIS A 247 -13.11 6.84 7.19
N SER A 248 -12.40 7.80 7.81
CA SER A 248 -11.20 8.45 7.30
C SER A 248 -10.02 8.11 8.20
N PRO A 249 -9.17 7.13 7.82
CA PRO A 249 -8.22 6.49 8.74
C PRO A 249 -7.09 7.41 9.21
N HIS A 250 -6.72 8.42 8.44
CA HIS A 250 -5.65 9.34 8.82
C HIS A 250 -6.12 10.40 9.82
N GLY A 251 -7.40 10.77 9.77
CA GLY A 251 -7.98 11.71 10.71
C GLY A 251 -9.29 12.33 10.24
N SER A 252 -10.09 12.74 11.22
CA SER A 252 -11.38 13.40 11.01
C SER A 252 -11.67 14.37 12.16
N ASN A 253 -12.43 15.42 11.90
CA ASN A 253 -12.98 16.29 12.94
C ASN A 253 -14.26 15.70 13.57
N HIS A 254 -14.70 14.53 13.10
CA HIS A 254 -15.84 13.80 13.65
C HIS A 254 -15.34 12.61 14.47
N LEU A 255 -16.06 12.28 15.55
CA LEU A 255 -15.70 11.17 16.43
C LEU A 255 -15.60 9.84 15.67
N LYS A 256 -14.75 8.94 16.18
CA LYS A 256 -14.54 7.60 15.61
C LYS A 256 -14.11 7.62 14.13
N LEU A 257 -13.33 8.62 13.73
CA LEU A 257 -12.82 8.77 12.37
C LEU A 257 -13.91 8.83 11.29
N GLN A 258 -15.14 9.23 11.62
CA GLN A 258 -16.22 9.33 10.65
C GLN A 258 -15.94 10.44 9.63
N LYS A 259 -16.30 10.22 8.36
CA LYS A 259 -16.14 11.22 7.29
C LYS A 259 -17.00 12.46 7.50
N THR A 260 -18.16 12.27 8.07
CA THR A 260 -19.10 13.32 8.47
C THR A 260 -19.89 12.90 9.71
N SER A 261 -20.54 13.85 10.34
CA SER A 261 -21.33 13.57 11.55
C SER A 261 -22.58 12.73 11.27
N VAL A 262 -22.99 11.93 12.25
CA VAL A 262 -24.30 11.32 12.25
C VAL A 262 -25.32 12.41 12.63
N PRO A 263 -26.52 12.51 11.99
CA PRO A 263 -27.13 11.52 11.07
C PRO A 263 -26.72 11.64 9.59
N PHE A 264 -26.02 12.70 9.18
CA PHE A 264 -25.72 12.97 7.77
C PHE A 264 -24.92 11.84 7.08
N LEU A 265 -24.06 11.15 7.83
CA LEU A 265 -23.34 9.99 7.32
C LEU A 265 -24.29 8.89 6.84
N CYS A 266 -25.32 8.62 7.62
CA CYS A 266 -26.33 7.59 7.33
C CYS A 266 -27.25 8.01 6.17
N GLN A 267 -27.62 9.30 6.14
CA GLN A 267 -28.51 9.87 5.14
C GLN A 267 -27.94 9.89 3.72
N GLN A 268 -26.62 9.72 3.55
CA GLN A 268 -26.03 9.58 2.22
C GLN A 268 -26.57 8.35 1.46
N CYS A 269 -27.05 7.33 2.16
CA CYS A 269 -27.62 6.13 1.59
C CYS A 269 -29.07 5.89 2.04
N HIS A 270 -29.43 6.31 3.24
CA HIS A 270 -30.74 6.08 3.86
C HIS A 270 -31.65 7.33 3.76
N ALA A 271 -31.91 7.78 2.53
CA ALA A 271 -32.81 8.93 2.29
C ALA A 271 -34.28 8.59 2.56
N ASN A 272 -34.69 7.34 2.26
CA ASN A 272 -36.07 6.87 2.43
C ASN A 272 -36.11 5.74 3.47
N THR A 273 -36.56 6.05 4.67
CA THR A 273 -36.69 5.10 5.78
C THR A 273 -38.15 4.97 6.21
N ARG A 274 -38.49 3.93 6.97
CA ARG A 274 -39.85 3.74 7.52
C ARG A 274 -40.22 4.77 8.59
N HIS A 275 -39.27 5.51 9.10
CA HIS A 275 -39.43 6.68 9.96
C HIS A 275 -38.60 7.82 9.36
N PRO A 276 -38.89 9.09 9.69
CA PRO A 276 -38.16 10.22 9.17
C PRO A 276 -36.66 10.10 9.45
N GLY A 277 -35.85 10.02 8.39
CA GLY A 277 -34.38 10.02 8.43
C GLY A 277 -33.80 11.42 8.35
N THR A 278 -34.65 12.46 8.19
CA THR A 278 -34.30 13.86 8.08
C THR A 278 -34.53 14.59 9.40
N LEU A 279 -33.96 15.78 9.53
CA LEU A 279 -34.27 16.68 10.64
C LEU A 279 -35.76 16.97 10.65
N TYR A 280 -36.39 16.87 11.82
CA TYR A 280 -37.81 17.22 12.00
C TYR A 280 -37.98 18.73 11.92
N ASP A 281 -38.83 19.15 11.05
CA ASP A 281 -39.40 20.51 11.01
C ASP A 281 -40.95 20.44 11.10
N ALA A 282 -41.60 21.59 11.09
CA ALA A 282 -43.04 21.66 11.15
C ALA A 282 -43.78 20.97 9.99
N THR A 283 -43.07 20.71 8.86
CA THR A 283 -43.63 20.09 7.68
C THR A 283 -43.38 18.59 7.61
N THR A 284 -42.36 18.10 8.30
CA THR A 284 -41.98 16.68 8.31
C THR A 284 -42.69 15.89 9.41
N LEU A 285 -43.37 16.59 10.33
CA LEU A 285 -44.31 16.04 11.30
C LEU A 285 -45.68 15.95 10.63
N GLY A 286 -45.95 14.84 9.93
CA GLY A 286 -47.20 14.67 9.20
C GLY A 286 -48.44 14.90 10.06
N ASP A 287 -49.43 15.58 9.50
CA ASP A 287 -50.84 15.69 9.91
C ASP A 287 -51.10 15.93 11.43
N GLY A 288 -50.32 16.80 12.07
CA GLY A 288 -50.53 17.13 13.48
C GLY A 288 -50.07 16.04 14.47
N ALA A 289 -49.40 14.98 13.98
CA ALA A 289 -48.83 13.99 14.85
C ALA A 289 -47.68 14.61 15.66
N ARG A 290 -47.74 14.49 16.97
CA ARG A 290 -46.66 14.94 17.85
C ARG A 290 -45.39 14.14 17.54
N ALA A 291 -44.27 14.85 17.35
CA ALA A 291 -42.98 14.21 17.27
C ALA A 291 -42.81 13.25 18.45
N SER A 292 -42.47 12.01 18.18
CA SER A 292 -42.14 11.09 19.24
C SER A 292 -40.91 11.61 19.97
N ASN A 293 -41.02 11.85 21.29
CA ASN A 293 -39.87 12.21 22.12
C ASN A 293 -38.71 11.20 22.03
N ARG A 294 -38.98 9.99 21.52
CA ARG A 294 -37.99 8.94 21.33
C ARG A 294 -37.11 9.16 20.09
N ILE A 295 -37.56 9.95 19.14
CA ILE A 295 -36.86 10.17 17.85
C ILE A 295 -36.27 11.58 17.77
N PHE A 296 -36.91 12.55 18.44
CA PHE A 296 -36.51 13.95 18.42
C PHE A 296 -35.10 14.15 19.03
N ASN A 297 -34.23 14.84 18.29
CA ASN A 297 -32.84 15.11 18.69
C ASN A 297 -31.96 13.85 18.92
N ARG A 298 -32.32 12.70 18.41
CA ARG A 298 -31.51 11.49 18.52
C ARG A 298 -30.77 11.19 17.25
N ALA A 299 -29.55 10.66 17.42
CA ALA A 299 -28.78 10.12 16.30
C ALA A 299 -29.26 8.71 15.92
N CYS A 300 -29.07 8.32 14.66
CA CYS A 300 -29.44 6.97 14.20
C CYS A 300 -28.81 5.87 15.07
N LEU A 301 -27.60 6.10 15.56
CA LEU A 301 -26.84 5.15 16.39
C LEU A 301 -27.40 4.97 17.80
N ASP A 302 -28.33 5.81 18.26
CA ASP A 302 -28.98 5.61 19.56
C ASP A 302 -29.95 4.41 19.54
N CYS A 303 -30.40 4.02 18.34
CA CYS A 303 -31.26 2.85 18.16
C CYS A 303 -30.57 1.77 17.30
N HIS A 304 -29.77 2.17 16.29
CA HIS A 304 -29.03 1.28 15.40
C HIS A 304 -27.57 1.16 15.85
N ALA A 305 -27.34 0.68 17.07
CA ALA A 305 -26.02 0.67 17.70
C ALA A 305 -25.07 -0.36 17.09
N SER A 306 -25.59 -1.45 16.53
CA SER A 306 -24.82 -2.57 15.99
C SER A 306 -24.50 -2.41 14.51
N ILE A 307 -24.15 -1.19 14.08
CA ILE A 307 -24.01 -0.83 12.67
C ILE A 307 -22.94 -1.65 11.92
N HIS A 308 -21.96 -2.21 12.60
CA HIS A 308 -20.93 -3.06 11.98
C HIS A 308 -21.39 -4.50 11.78
N GLY A 309 -22.52 -4.89 12.34
CA GLY A 309 -23.12 -6.21 12.28
C GLY A 309 -23.65 -6.65 13.62
N SER A 310 -24.65 -7.53 13.62
CA SER A 310 -25.28 -8.05 14.81
C SER A 310 -25.47 -9.55 14.74
N ASN A 311 -25.23 -10.23 15.86
CA ASN A 311 -25.53 -11.65 16.04
C ASN A 311 -26.81 -11.88 16.87
N HIS A 312 -27.52 -10.80 17.22
CA HIS A 312 -28.77 -10.91 17.97
C HIS A 312 -29.91 -11.39 17.05
N PRO A 313 -30.63 -12.47 17.39
CA PRO A 313 -31.61 -13.09 16.49
C PRO A 313 -32.75 -12.16 16.04
N SER A 314 -33.14 -11.20 16.88
CA SER A 314 -34.22 -10.24 16.60
C SER A 314 -33.75 -8.89 16.09
N SER A 315 -32.48 -8.78 15.62
CA SER A 315 -31.90 -7.49 15.23
C SER A 315 -31.57 -7.37 13.73
N PRO A 316 -32.53 -7.63 12.80
CA PRO A 316 -32.27 -7.46 11.36
C PRO A 316 -32.04 -5.99 10.98
N TYR A 317 -32.40 -5.05 11.85
CA TYR A 317 -32.19 -3.62 11.64
C TYR A 317 -30.98 -3.08 12.40
N LEU A 318 -30.05 -3.95 12.81
CA LEU A 318 -28.82 -3.59 13.52
C LEU A 318 -29.05 -2.79 14.80
N GLY A 319 -30.20 -3.00 15.44
CA GLY A 319 -30.55 -2.46 16.75
C GLY A 319 -29.91 -3.25 17.91
N HIS A 320 -30.32 -2.91 19.13
CA HIS A 320 -29.95 -3.64 20.34
C HIS A 320 -30.65 -5.00 20.42
#